data_df575a1ae9972b4574f32025d8f7404c
#
_entry.id   df575a1ae9972b4574f32025d8f7404c
#
_cell.length_a   1.000
_cell.length_b   1.000
_cell.length_c   1.000
_cell.angle_alpha   90.00
_cell.angle_beta   90.00
_cell.angle_gamma   90.00
#
_symmetry.space_group_name_H-M   'P 1'
#
loop_
_entity.id
_entity.type
_entity.pdbx_description
1 polymer ?
#
loop_
_entity_poly.entity_id
_entity_poly.type
_entity_poly.pdbx_seq_one_letter_code
_entity_poly.pdbx_strand_id
1 'polypeptide(L)'
;MKQTEVKKIFFKAVYEVFEKMYYVFLETRDSAAPELRERALSISFSGPCSGTIRVFFSESLTGQMIRNSLNLDPEEASEELRQDCLKECLNMICGDFLQTYDPERLFRMSLPNYEAAPAGGAFDRIGENTVAIYFDADDGGYFEGVLTMESGSIVRENNI
;
A
#
# COMPACT_ATOMS: atom_id res chain seq x y z
N MET A 1 6.47 -1.49 -19.22
CA MET A 1 6.45 -0.19 -18.52
C MET A 1 7.68 -0.09 -17.63
N LYS A 2 8.30 1.06 -17.60
CA LYS A 2 9.52 1.27 -16.80
C LYS A 2 9.23 1.30 -15.33
N GLN A 3 10.21 0.89 -14.52
CA GLN A 3 10.08 0.85 -13.05
C GLN A 3 9.72 2.22 -12.46
N THR A 4 10.31 3.31 -12.95
CA THR A 4 9.97 4.65 -12.48
C THR A 4 8.52 5.03 -12.80
N GLU A 5 8.00 4.61 -13.92
CA GLU A 5 6.60 4.87 -14.28
C GLU A 5 5.65 4.09 -13.37
N VAL A 6 5.97 2.82 -13.14
CA VAL A 6 5.19 1.97 -12.22
C VAL A 6 5.20 2.56 -10.83
N LYS A 7 6.36 3.01 -10.36
CA LYS A 7 6.49 3.63 -9.05
C LYS A 7 5.65 4.90 -8.94
N LYS A 8 5.63 5.73 -9.98
CA LYS A 8 4.80 6.95 -10.00
C LYS A 8 3.31 6.63 -9.92
N ILE A 9 2.86 5.62 -10.66
CA ILE A 9 1.47 5.19 -10.65
C ILE A 9 1.09 4.68 -9.26
N PHE A 10 1.94 3.87 -8.67
CA PHE A 10 1.72 3.33 -7.34
C PHE A 10 1.71 4.42 -6.27
N PHE A 11 2.68 5.32 -6.34
CA PHE A 11 2.75 6.48 -5.45
C PHE A 11 1.45 7.30 -5.50
N LYS A 12 1.02 7.62 -6.72
CA LYS A 12 -0.18 8.43 -6.92
C LYS A 12 -1.43 7.74 -6.37
N ALA A 13 -1.56 6.43 -6.61
CA ALA A 13 -2.69 5.67 -6.09
C ALA A 13 -2.76 5.73 -4.56
N VAL A 14 -1.63 5.51 -3.90
CA VAL A 14 -1.54 5.58 -2.44
C VAL A 14 -1.86 6.99 -1.94
N TYR A 15 -1.18 7.98 -2.50
CA TYR A 15 -1.34 9.37 -2.07
C TYR A 15 -2.80 9.83 -2.19
N GLU A 16 -3.44 9.55 -3.31
CA GLU A 16 -4.82 9.97 -3.56
C GLU A 16 -5.83 9.24 -2.67
N VAL A 17 -5.65 7.96 -2.42
CA VAL A 17 -6.55 7.22 -1.53
C VAL A 17 -6.50 7.81 -0.13
N PHE A 18 -5.32 8.07 0.41
CA PHE A 18 -5.19 8.65 1.74
C PHE A 18 -5.77 10.06 1.81
N GLU A 19 -5.49 10.88 0.81
CA GLU A 19 -6.02 12.25 0.79
C GLU A 19 -7.54 12.28 0.69
N LYS A 20 -8.11 11.53 -0.27
CA LYS A 20 -9.54 11.62 -0.58
C LYS A 20 -10.42 10.82 0.35
N MET A 21 -9.95 9.66 0.82
CA MET A 21 -10.78 8.75 1.61
C MET A 21 -10.55 8.88 3.11
N TYR A 22 -9.36 9.31 3.52
CA TYR A 22 -9.00 9.35 4.93
C TYR A 22 -8.60 10.74 5.40
N TYR A 23 -8.53 11.72 4.49
CA TYR A 23 -8.11 13.09 4.80
C TYR A 23 -6.75 13.12 5.50
N VAL A 24 -5.86 12.22 5.07
CA VAL A 24 -4.49 12.13 5.55
C VAL A 24 -3.57 12.55 4.41
N PHE A 25 -2.69 13.52 4.69
CA PHE A 25 -1.72 14.00 3.72
C PHE A 25 -0.37 13.37 4.06
N LEU A 26 0.12 12.55 3.14
CA LEU A 26 1.35 11.80 3.33
C LEU A 26 2.56 12.63 2.89
N GLU A 27 3.66 12.50 3.61
CA GLU A 27 4.95 13.08 3.23
C GLU A 27 5.91 11.96 2.88
N THR A 28 6.67 12.12 1.80
CA THR A 28 7.60 11.08 1.35
C THR A 28 8.76 10.90 2.30
N ARG A 29 9.23 9.65 2.40
CA ARG A 29 10.46 9.28 3.10
C ARG A 29 11.38 8.56 2.13
N ASP A 30 12.67 8.63 2.40
CA ASP A 30 13.68 7.97 1.57
C ASP A 30 13.93 6.51 1.97
N SER A 31 13.53 6.12 3.17
CA SER A 31 13.83 4.79 3.70
C SER A 31 12.73 4.25 4.57
N ALA A 32 12.74 2.94 4.76
CA ALA A 32 11.81 2.24 5.63
C ALA A 32 12.04 2.57 7.11
N ALA A 33 10.97 2.44 7.89
CA ALA A 33 11.03 2.47 9.35
C ALA A 33 10.46 1.15 9.87
N PRO A 34 11.26 0.09 9.93
CA PRO A 34 10.75 -1.25 10.30
C PRO A 34 10.05 -1.30 11.65
N GLU A 35 10.47 -0.47 12.59
CA GLU A 35 9.87 -0.38 13.93
C GLU A 35 8.43 0.14 13.88
N LEU A 36 8.02 0.78 12.78
CA LEU A 36 6.68 1.31 12.59
C LEU A 36 5.78 0.40 11.75
N ARG A 37 6.28 -0.77 11.35
CA ARG A 37 5.52 -1.80 10.65
C ARG A 37 4.67 -2.57 11.66
N GLU A 38 3.68 -1.92 12.23
CA GLU A 38 2.89 -2.49 13.31
C GLU A 38 1.74 -3.34 12.81
N ARG A 39 1.24 -3.06 11.62
CA ARG A 39 0.19 -3.85 10.97
C ARG A 39 0.58 -4.10 9.52
N ALA A 40 0.37 -5.32 9.05
CA ALA A 40 0.73 -5.70 7.68
C ALA A 40 -0.43 -6.38 6.98
N LEU A 41 -0.63 -6.03 5.73
CA LEU A 41 -1.65 -6.63 4.87
C LEU A 41 -1.08 -6.86 3.48
N SER A 42 -1.67 -7.78 2.76
CA SER A 42 -1.30 -8.01 1.36
C SER A 42 -2.54 -8.28 0.51
N ILE A 43 -2.41 -8.00 -0.77
CA ILE A 43 -3.42 -8.29 -1.79
C ILE A 43 -2.70 -8.72 -3.06
N SER A 44 -3.27 -9.69 -3.77
CA SER A 44 -2.73 -10.16 -5.03
C SER A 44 -3.65 -9.81 -6.17
N PHE A 45 -3.09 -9.63 -7.35
CA PHE A 45 -3.86 -9.41 -8.55
C PHE A 45 -3.32 -10.26 -9.69
N SER A 46 -4.19 -10.57 -10.66
CA SER A 46 -3.84 -11.32 -11.85
C SER A 46 -4.68 -10.83 -13.03
N GLY A 47 -4.22 -11.14 -14.22
CA GLY A 47 -4.85 -10.72 -15.45
C GLY A 47 -3.79 -10.53 -16.52
N PRO A 48 -3.75 -9.35 -17.20
CA PRO A 48 -2.69 -9.07 -18.18
C PRO A 48 -1.28 -9.20 -17.61
N CYS A 49 -1.14 -8.94 -16.31
CA CYS A 49 0.04 -9.27 -15.53
C CYS A 49 -0.40 -9.65 -14.12
N SER A 50 0.52 -10.16 -13.32
CA SER A 50 0.24 -10.59 -11.96
C SER A 50 1.20 -9.92 -10.99
N GLY A 51 0.76 -9.74 -9.76
CA GLY A 51 1.60 -9.16 -8.74
C GLY A 51 0.97 -9.17 -7.37
N THR A 52 1.67 -8.59 -6.42
CA THR A 52 1.25 -8.49 -5.03
C THR A 52 1.58 -7.11 -4.50
N ILE A 53 0.65 -6.51 -3.78
CA ILE A 53 0.89 -5.29 -3.02
C ILE A 53 0.87 -5.67 -1.55
N ARG A 54 1.94 -5.34 -0.85
CA ARG A 54 2.04 -5.50 0.58
C ARG A 54 2.17 -4.13 1.21
N VAL A 55 1.42 -3.91 2.28
CA VAL A 55 1.41 -2.61 2.96
C VAL A 55 1.63 -2.78 4.45
N PHE A 56 2.21 -1.75 5.04
CA PHE A 56 2.42 -1.66 6.49
C PHE A 56 1.86 -0.34 6.99
N PHE A 57 1.20 -0.40 8.13
CA PHE A 57 0.62 0.77 8.79
C PHE A 57 1.11 0.81 10.22
N SER A 58 1.43 2.01 10.70
CA SER A 58 1.63 2.21 12.12
C SER A 58 0.29 2.29 12.85
N GLU A 59 0.30 2.06 14.15
CA GLU A 59 -0.90 2.22 14.98
C GLU A 59 -1.41 3.66 14.97
N SER A 60 -0.49 4.62 14.98
CA SER A 60 -0.85 6.04 14.90
C SER A 60 -1.63 6.35 13.61
N LEU A 61 -1.14 5.88 12.47
CA LEU A 61 -1.84 6.09 11.19
C LEU A 61 -3.20 5.39 11.18
N THR A 62 -3.27 4.17 11.68
CA THR A 62 -4.54 3.41 11.75
C THR A 62 -5.58 4.21 12.55
N GLY A 63 -5.18 4.79 13.68
CA GLY A 63 -6.07 5.62 14.48
C GLY A 63 -6.54 6.86 13.75
N GLN A 64 -5.65 7.53 13.03
CA GLN A 64 -6.01 8.71 12.23
C GLN A 64 -7.04 8.35 11.15
N MET A 65 -6.84 7.22 10.47
CA MET A 65 -7.76 6.75 9.43
C MET A 65 -9.15 6.50 10.00
N ILE A 66 -9.24 5.85 11.15
CA ILE A 66 -10.51 5.56 11.82
C ILE A 66 -11.21 6.85 12.23
N ARG A 67 -10.47 7.76 12.87
CA ARG A 67 -11.02 9.03 13.30
C ARG A 67 -11.56 9.84 12.13
N ASN A 68 -10.79 9.95 11.08
CA ASN A 68 -11.10 10.81 9.96
C ASN A 68 -12.18 10.24 9.04
N SER A 69 -12.20 8.93 8.84
CA SER A 69 -13.16 8.31 7.90
C SER A 69 -14.45 7.86 8.56
N LEU A 70 -14.40 7.44 9.83
CA LEU A 70 -15.55 6.89 10.54
C LEU A 70 -16.09 7.84 11.61
N ASN A 71 -15.41 8.95 11.85
CA ASN A 71 -15.77 9.91 12.91
C ASN A 71 -15.93 9.21 14.26
N LEU A 72 -15.04 8.28 14.54
CA LEU A 72 -15.04 7.44 15.73
C LEU A 72 -13.75 7.64 16.49
N ASP A 73 -13.82 7.64 17.82
CA ASP A 73 -12.62 7.63 18.63
C ASP A 73 -11.90 6.29 18.39
N PRO A 74 -10.61 6.31 18.02
CA PRO A 74 -9.88 5.08 17.76
C PRO A 74 -9.90 4.08 18.93
N GLU A 75 -9.93 4.58 20.16
CA GLU A 75 -9.98 3.72 21.34
C GLU A 75 -11.29 2.93 21.45
N GLU A 76 -12.36 3.42 20.84
CA GLU A 76 -13.65 2.76 20.81
C GLU A 76 -13.78 1.76 19.67
N ALA A 77 -12.84 1.76 18.73
CA ALA A 77 -12.87 0.86 17.60
C ALA A 77 -12.41 -0.54 17.99
N SER A 78 -13.21 -1.55 17.62
CA SER A 78 -12.82 -2.94 17.82
C SER A 78 -11.63 -3.31 16.94
N GLU A 79 -10.95 -4.39 17.27
CA GLU A 79 -9.87 -4.89 16.44
C GLU A 79 -10.38 -5.29 15.04
N GLU A 80 -11.57 -5.88 14.98
CA GLU A 80 -12.21 -6.23 13.72
C GLU A 80 -12.44 -4.99 12.84
N LEU A 81 -12.94 -3.92 13.43
CA LEU A 81 -13.18 -2.67 12.70
C LEU A 81 -11.87 -2.06 12.20
N ARG A 82 -10.81 -2.12 13.00
CA ARG A 82 -9.47 -1.66 12.60
C ARG A 82 -8.98 -2.44 11.39
N GLN A 83 -9.08 -3.77 11.42
CA GLN A 83 -8.66 -4.61 10.31
C GLN A 83 -9.50 -4.34 9.06
N ASP A 84 -10.80 -4.19 9.20
CA ASP A 84 -11.69 -3.90 8.06
C ASP A 84 -11.35 -2.56 7.42
N CYS A 85 -11.03 -1.55 8.21
CA CYS A 85 -10.62 -0.25 7.70
C CYS A 85 -9.35 -0.37 6.85
N LEU A 86 -8.35 -1.11 7.32
CA LEU A 86 -7.10 -1.30 6.60
C LEU A 86 -7.27 -2.15 5.34
N LYS A 87 -8.11 -3.18 5.40
CA LYS A 87 -8.44 -4.01 4.23
C LYS A 87 -9.11 -3.18 3.13
N GLU A 88 -10.05 -2.35 3.51
CA GLU A 88 -10.72 -1.43 2.58
C GLU A 88 -9.71 -0.50 1.91
N CYS A 89 -8.81 0.08 2.68
CA CYS A 89 -7.76 0.96 2.17
C CYS A 89 -6.90 0.25 1.12
N LEU A 90 -6.43 -0.95 1.45
CA LEU A 90 -5.60 -1.73 0.51
C LEU A 90 -6.36 -2.10 -0.75
N ASN A 91 -7.63 -2.44 -0.61
CA ASN A 91 -8.48 -2.76 -1.76
C ASN A 91 -8.60 -1.57 -2.70
N MET A 92 -8.80 -0.37 -2.15
CA MET A 92 -8.88 0.86 -2.95
C MET A 92 -7.53 1.21 -3.61
N ILE A 93 -6.44 1.05 -2.89
CA ILE A 93 -5.10 1.31 -3.45
C ILE A 93 -4.85 0.38 -4.65
N CYS A 94 -5.12 -0.91 -4.48
CA CYS A 94 -4.90 -1.89 -5.54
C CYS A 94 -5.78 -1.58 -6.77
N GLY A 95 -7.06 -1.34 -6.55
CA GLY A 95 -7.98 -1.00 -7.64
C GLY A 95 -7.56 0.25 -8.40
N ASP A 96 -7.19 1.29 -7.67
CA ASP A 96 -6.73 2.56 -8.26
C ASP A 96 -5.44 2.38 -9.07
N PHE A 97 -4.50 1.62 -8.51
CA PHE A 97 -3.25 1.31 -9.20
C PHE A 97 -3.52 0.59 -10.53
N LEU A 98 -4.32 -0.47 -10.50
CA LEU A 98 -4.60 -1.28 -11.70
C LEU A 98 -5.37 -0.48 -12.76
N GLN A 99 -6.31 0.35 -12.35
CA GLN A 99 -7.07 1.20 -13.26
C GLN A 99 -6.16 2.16 -14.04
N THR A 100 -5.14 2.68 -13.39
CA THR A 100 -4.19 3.60 -14.03
C THR A 100 -3.13 2.83 -14.82
N TYR A 101 -2.70 1.68 -14.29
CA TYR A 101 -1.68 0.86 -14.93
C TYR A 101 -2.13 0.33 -16.28
N ASP A 102 -3.35 -0.21 -16.37
CA ASP A 102 -3.91 -0.73 -17.62
C ASP A 102 -5.43 -0.54 -17.62
N PRO A 103 -5.91 0.66 -17.99
CA PRO A 103 -7.33 1.00 -17.88
C PRO A 103 -8.22 0.25 -18.86
N GLU A 104 -7.64 -0.36 -19.89
CA GLU A 104 -8.43 -1.03 -20.94
C GLU A 104 -8.68 -2.51 -20.67
N ARG A 105 -7.96 -3.11 -19.71
CA ARG A 105 -8.07 -4.53 -19.42
C ARG A 105 -8.55 -4.79 -18.01
N LEU A 106 -9.11 -5.97 -17.81
CA LEU A 106 -9.65 -6.38 -16.52
C LEU A 106 -8.63 -7.18 -15.74
N PHE A 107 -8.59 -6.89 -14.44
CA PHE A 107 -7.77 -7.63 -13.48
C PHE A 107 -8.68 -8.32 -12.47
N ARG A 108 -8.19 -9.41 -11.91
CA ARG A 108 -8.81 -10.04 -10.75
C ARG A 108 -7.97 -9.69 -9.53
N MET A 109 -8.66 -9.32 -8.47
CA MET A 109 -8.02 -9.01 -7.19
C MET A 109 -8.44 -10.06 -6.16
N SER A 110 -7.49 -10.51 -5.35
CA SER A 110 -7.82 -11.35 -4.20
C SER A 110 -8.52 -10.51 -3.14
N LEU A 111 -9.06 -11.16 -2.12
CA LEU A 111 -9.45 -10.45 -0.91
C LEU A 111 -8.17 -10.02 -0.18
N PRO A 112 -8.18 -8.84 0.46
CA PRO A 112 -7.04 -8.44 1.27
C PRO A 112 -6.81 -9.43 2.41
N ASN A 113 -5.55 -9.76 2.64
CA ASN A 113 -5.13 -10.68 3.69
C ASN A 113 -4.45 -9.91 4.81
N TYR A 114 -5.00 -10.01 6.02
CA TYR A 114 -4.41 -9.39 7.21
C TYR A 114 -3.40 -10.37 7.82
N GLU A 115 -2.17 -9.91 8.04
CA GLU A 115 -1.11 -10.74 8.61
C GLU A 115 -1.06 -10.55 10.12
N ALA A 116 -1.00 -11.68 10.84
CA ALA A 116 -1.04 -11.67 12.31
C ALA A 116 0.15 -10.98 12.96
N ALA A 117 1.32 -11.05 12.32
CA ALA A 117 2.53 -10.41 12.81
C ALA A 117 3.37 -9.94 11.62
N PRO A 118 3.67 -8.64 11.54
CA PRO A 118 4.52 -8.14 10.48
C PRO A 118 5.90 -8.77 10.57
N ALA A 119 6.37 -9.31 9.44
CA ALA A 119 7.71 -9.86 9.36
C ALA A 119 8.69 -8.72 9.05
N GLY A 120 9.73 -8.62 9.84
CA GLY A 120 10.86 -7.73 9.54
C GLY A 120 11.64 -8.23 8.33
N GLY A 121 12.83 -7.85 8.19
CA GLY A 121 13.91 -8.32 7.31
C GLY A 121 13.61 -8.93 5.94
N ALA A 122 12.64 -9.80 5.82
CA ALA A 122 12.34 -10.49 4.57
C ALA A 122 11.82 -9.54 3.46
N PHE A 123 11.33 -8.37 3.83
CA PHE A 123 10.75 -7.40 2.92
C PHE A 123 11.63 -6.19 2.66
N ASP A 124 12.85 -6.23 3.17
CA ASP A 124 13.81 -5.15 2.96
C ASP A 124 14.56 -5.28 1.64
N ARG A 125 14.32 -6.37 0.92
CA ARG A 125 14.94 -6.59 -0.39
C ARG A 125 14.08 -6.01 -1.49
N ILE A 126 14.63 -5.06 -2.23
CA ILE A 126 14.00 -4.49 -3.40
C ILE A 126 14.68 -5.09 -4.63
N GLY A 127 13.96 -5.97 -5.31
CA GLY A 127 14.42 -6.59 -6.54
C GLY A 127 14.04 -5.80 -7.78
N GLU A 128 14.33 -6.37 -8.94
CA GLU A 128 14.06 -5.75 -10.23
C GLU A 128 12.59 -5.52 -10.52
N ASN A 129 11.74 -6.39 -9.97
CA ASN A 129 10.30 -6.35 -10.19
C ASN A 129 9.55 -5.78 -8.99
N THR A 130 10.27 -5.08 -8.13
CA THR A 130 9.72 -4.57 -6.89
C THR A 130 9.94 -3.07 -6.78
N VAL A 131 8.90 -2.35 -6.40
CA VAL A 131 9.00 -0.93 -6.04
C VAL A 131 8.48 -0.76 -4.62
N ALA A 132 9.16 0.10 -3.86
CA ALA A 132 8.76 0.40 -2.49
C ALA A 132 8.61 1.90 -2.32
N ILE A 133 7.60 2.30 -1.56
CA ILE A 133 7.34 3.69 -1.23
C ILE A 133 7.12 3.81 0.26
N TYR A 134 7.60 4.90 0.83
CA TYR A 134 7.59 5.14 2.27
C TYR A 134 7.06 6.53 2.54
N PHE A 135 6.19 6.64 3.55
CA PHE A 135 5.59 7.93 3.90
C PHE A 135 5.51 8.11 5.41
N ASP A 136 5.67 9.36 5.82
CA ASP A 136 5.27 9.80 7.14
C ASP A 136 3.88 10.42 7.07
N ALA A 137 3.14 10.31 8.14
CA ALA A 137 1.89 11.01 8.36
C ALA A 137 1.99 11.80 9.67
N ASP A 138 0.98 12.61 9.97
CA ASP A 138 0.95 13.38 11.20
C ASP A 138 1.06 12.48 12.44
N ASP A 139 1.54 13.06 13.55
CA ASP A 139 1.59 12.41 14.86
C ASP A 139 2.36 11.09 14.87
N GLY A 140 3.44 11.03 14.10
CA GLY A 140 4.28 9.84 14.04
C GLY A 140 3.71 8.70 13.21
N GLY A 141 2.70 8.99 12.39
CA GLY A 141 2.13 7.99 11.49
C GLY A 141 3.11 7.56 10.40
N TYR A 142 2.97 6.32 9.95
CA TYR A 142 3.84 5.73 8.94
C TYR A 142 3.06 4.78 8.04
N PHE A 143 3.34 4.88 6.76
CA PHE A 143 2.83 3.95 5.74
C PHE A 143 3.96 3.48 4.85
N GLU A 144 3.96 2.20 4.54
CA GLU A 144 4.91 1.63 3.59
C GLU A 144 4.14 0.75 2.62
N GLY A 145 4.42 0.91 1.32
CA GLY A 145 3.83 0.06 0.28
C GLY A 145 4.92 -0.59 -0.54
N VAL A 146 4.77 -1.89 -0.78
CA VAL A 146 5.70 -2.67 -1.59
C VAL A 146 4.91 -3.38 -2.67
N LEU A 147 5.18 -3.02 -3.91
CA LEU A 147 4.56 -3.64 -5.08
C LEU A 147 5.59 -4.56 -5.72
N THR A 148 5.24 -5.84 -5.83
CA THR A 148 6.05 -6.82 -6.54
C THR A 148 5.24 -7.34 -7.73
N MET A 149 5.80 -7.24 -8.92
CA MET A 149 5.16 -7.72 -10.14
C MET A 149 5.93 -8.93 -10.65
N GLU A 150 5.27 -9.77 -11.45
CA GLU A 150 5.94 -10.91 -12.04
C GLU A 150 7.05 -10.48 -12.99
N SER A 151 8.03 -11.35 -13.14
CA SER A 151 9.19 -11.13 -14.00
C SER A 151 8.75 -10.72 -15.41
N GLY A 152 9.32 -9.63 -15.90
CA GLY A 152 9.01 -9.10 -17.23
C GLY A 152 7.89 -8.06 -17.26
N SER A 153 7.12 -7.91 -16.16
CA SER A 153 6.04 -6.93 -16.09
C SER A 153 6.55 -5.50 -15.89
N ILE A 154 7.73 -5.37 -15.27
CA ILE A 154 8.40 -4.09 -15.08
C ILE A 154 9.68 -4.10 -15.90
N VAL A 155 9.86 -3.08 -16.72
CA VAL A 155 11.05 -2.92 -17.55
C VAL A 155 12.05 -2.03 -16.82
N ARG A 156 13.32 -2.47 -16.75
CA ARG A 156 14.39 -1.65 -16.18
C ARG A 156 14.61 -0.40 -17.00
N GLU A 157 14.96 0.71 -16.34
CA GLU A 157 15.15 2.00 -16.99
C GLU A 157 16.29 2.00 -18.01
N ASN A 158 17.34 1.23 -17.74
CA ASN A 158 18.51 1.15 -18.63
C ASN A 158 18.43 -0.02 -19.59
N ASN A 159 17.31 -0.69 -19.65
CA ASN A 159 17.10 -1.87 -20.49
C ASN A 159 16.17 -1.51 -21.65
N ILE A 160 16.70 -0.72 -22.54
CA ILE A 160 15.94 -0.19 -23.67
C ILE A 160 16.15 -1.07 -24.90
#